data_f1145a6afb84de9c7f625e4dd92537e6
#
_entry.id   f1145a6afb84de9c7f625e4dd92537e6
#
_cell.length_a   1.000
_cell.length_b   1.000
_cell.length_c   1.000
_cell.angle_alpha   90.00
_cell.angle_beta   90.00
_cell.angle_gamma   90.00
#
_symmetry.space_group_name_H-M   'P 1'
#
loop_
_entity.id
_entity.type
_entity.pdbx_description
1 polymer ?
#
loop_
_entity_poly.entity_id
_entity_poly.type
_entity_poly.pdbx_seq_one_letter_code
_entity_poly.pdbx_strand_id
1 'polypeptide(L)'
;IVQEAIKQSKEMASLNPTSLNTIRIMTYWSENGIVPLFSVVRMGRAGSVVDNASAGGIYCGVNMDGSLKKYAYTLAPFTKHTHTDSGVELQNFRIPQFDRLICKAVELHLYLPYVKFVGWDLTIDENDEIVIVEANASCPGLFQAATGPGFGDYTEEILKRCK
;
A
#
# COMPACT_ATOMS: atom_id res chain seq x y z
N ILE A 1 -6.98 -18.05 13.39
CA ILE A 1 -7.98 -17.45 12.47
C ILE A 1 -7.86 -18.24 11.18
N VAL A 2 -9.00 -18.69 10.64
CA VAL A 2 -9.09 -19.32 9.32
C VAL A 2 -9.77 -18.31 8.42
N GLN A 3 -9.13 -18.00 7.30
CA GLN A 3 -9.65 -17.08 6.28
C GLN A 3 -9.66 -17.78 4.93
N GLU A 4 -10.58 -17.39 4.06
CA GLU A 4 -10.60 -17.83 2.68
C GLU A 4 -9.40 -17.25 1.93
N ALA A 5 -8.77 -18.05 1.07
CA ALA A 5 -7.66 -17.57 0.24
C ALA A 5 -8.19 -16.64 -0.85
N ILE A 6 -7.70 -15.40 -0.85
CA ILE A 6 -8.03 -14.41 -1.87
C ILE A 6 -7.29 -14.76 -3.16
N LYS A 7 -8.03 -14.91 -4.26
CA LYS A 7 -7.45 -14.97 -5.60
C LYS A 7 -7.42 -13.56 -6.16
N GLN A 8 -6.21 -13.04 -6.37
CA GLN A 8 -6.03 -11.69 -6.90
C GLN A 8 -6.27 -11.62 -8.42
N SER A 9 -6.57 -10.42 -8.92
CA SER A 9 -6.72 -10.17 -10.36
C SER A 9 -5.44 -10.54 -11.12
N LYS A 10 -5.57 -10.79 -12.43
CA LYS A 10 -4.42 -11.17 -13.27
C LYS A 10 -3.34 -10.08 -13.30
N GLU A 11 -3.74 -8.82 -13.32
CA GLU A 11 -2.85 -7.67 -13.31
C GLU A 11 -2.06 -7.63 -12.00
N MET A 12 -2.72 -7.75 -10.85
CA MET A 12 -2.04 -7.80 -9.57
C MET A 12 -1.14 -9.03 -9.45
N ALA A 13 -1.59 -10.19 -9.90
CA ALA A 13 -0.80 -11.43 -9.90
C ALA A 13 0.46 -11.35 -10.77
N SER A 14 0.50 -10.48 -11.79
CA SER A 14 1.68 -10.29 -12.63
C SER A 14 2.88 -9.74 -11.86
N LEU A 15 2.65 -8.96 -10.79
CA LEU A 15 3.70 -8.43 -9.93
C LEU A 15 4.43 -9.55 -9.17
N ASN A 16 3.67 -10.42 -8.53
CA ASN A 16 4.14 -11.68 -7.96
C ASN A 16 2.96 -12.67 -7.88
N PRO A 17 3.01 -13.81 -8.61
CA PRO A 17 1.89 -14.76 -8.65
C PRO A 17 1.79 -15.65 -7.40
N THR A 18 2.83 -15.72 -6.58
CA THR A 18 2.90 -16.65 -5.43
C THR A 18 2.43 -16.04 -4.12
N SER A 19 2.38 -14.71 -4.01
CA SER A 19 1.84 -14.00 -2.86
C SER A 19 0.64 -13.16 -3.24
N LEU A 20 -0.22 -12.89 -2.27
CA LEU A 20 -1.18 -11.81 -2.39
C LEU A 20 -0.43 -10.48 -2.39
N ASN A 21 -0.53 -9.70 -3.48
CA ASN A 21 0.08 -8.37 -3.54
C ASN A 21 -0.93 -7.36 -3.01
N THR A 22 -0.55 -6.61 -1.97
CA THR A 22 -1.46 -5.66 -1.30
C THR A 22 -1.06 -4.22 -1.57
N ILE A 23 -2.05 -3.34 -1.65
CA ILE A 23 -1.85 -1.91 -1.72
C ILE A 23 -2.11 -1.35 -0.32
N ARG A 24 -1.05 -0.88 0.37
CA ARG A 24 -1.15 -0.13 1.61
C ARG A 24 -1.48 1.31 1.28
N ILE A 25 -2.66 1.78 1.68
CA ILE A 25 -3.07 3.19 1.58
C ILE A 25 -3.12 3.75 2.98
N MET A 26 -2.31 4.77 3.25
CA MET A 26 -2.34 5.50 4.50
C MET A 26 -3.31 6.65 4.40
N THR A 27 -4.32 6.67 5.27
CA THR A 27 -5.27 7.76 5.39
C THR A 27 -5.11 8.50 6.71
N TYR A 28 -5.39 9.80 6.70
CA TYR A 28 -5.33 10.69 7.86
C TYR A 28 -6.63 11.49 7.98
N TRP A 29 -7.15 11.57 9.20
CA TRP A 29 -8.29 12.44 9.50
C TRP A 29 -7.79 13.85 9.85
N SER A 30 -7.71 14.69 8.84
CA SER A 30 -7.31 16.09 8.92
C SER A 30 -8.43 16.99 9.47
N GLU A 31 -8.14 18.29 9.62
CA GLU A 31 -9.16 19.31 9.97
C GLU A 31 -10.23 19.45 8.90
N ASN A 32 -9.88 19.19 7.64
CA ASN A 32 -10.77 19.36 6.48
C ASN A 32 -11.38 18.05 5.97
N GLY A 33 -11.23 16.95 6.70
CA GLY A 33 -11.74 15.63 6.33
C GLY A 33 -10.63 14.57 6.19
N ILE A 34 -11.02 13.41 5.66
CA ILE A 34 -10.09 12.30 5.50
C ILE A 34 -9.33 12.44 4.19
N VAL A 35 -8.02 12.33 4.27
CA VAL A 35 -7.11 12.47 3.11
C VAL A 35 -6.17 11.25 3.00
N PRO A 36 -5.84 10.81 1.78
CA PRO A 36 -4.76 9.86 1.58
C PRO A 36 -3.41 10.59 1.74
N LEU A 37 -2.51 10.04 2.54
CA LEU A 37 -1.16 10.60 2.72
C LEU A 37 -0.17 10.02 1.71
N PHE A 38 -0.17 8.71 1.57
CA PHE A 38 0.67 7.99 0.63
C PHE A 38 0.12 6.58 0.37
N SER A 39 0.62 5.97 -0.70
CA SER A 39 0.33 4.57 -1.00
C SER A 39 1.60 3.82 -1.40
N VAL A 40 1.66 2.55 -1.04
CA VAL A 40 2.69 1.61 -1.50
C VAL A 40 2.04 0.30 -1.92
N VAL A 41 2.57 -0.33 -2.95
CA VAL A 41 2.28 -1.73 -3.24
C VAL A 41 3.33 -2.59 -2.54
N ARG A 42 2.88 -3.64 -1.89
CA ARG A 42 3.70 -4.65 -1.22
C ARG A 42 3.64 -5.93 -2.04
N MET A 43 4.79 -6.55 -2.24
CA MET A 43 4.95 -7.71 -3.09
C MET A 43 5.86 -8.72 -2.40
N GLY A 44 5.47 -9.98 -2.41
CA GLY A 44 6.36 -11.06 -1.99
C GLY A 44 7.50 -11.26 -2.98
N ARG A 45 8.45 -12.12 -2.63
CA ARG A 45 9.60 -12.47 -3.49
C ARG A 45 9.74 -13.99 -3.62
N ALA A 46 10.25 -14.42 -4.78
CA ALA A 46 10.79 -15.75 -5.05
C ALA A 46 10.07 -16.91 -4.33
N GLY A 47 8.81 -17.15 -4.66
CA GLY A 47 8.05 -18.27 -4.09
C GLY A 47 7.47 -18.01 -2.68
N SER A 48 7.69 -16.82 -2.10
CA SER A 48 7.02 -16.43 -0.86
C SER A 48 5.50 -16.36 -1.07
N VAL A 49 4.75 -16.86 -0.11
CA VAL A 49 3.27 -16.77 -0.09
C VAL A 49 2.78 -15.51 0.63
N VAL A 50 3.70 -14.72 1.23
CA VAL A 50 3.41 -13.48 1.94
C VAL A 50 4.13 -12.29 1.32
N ASP A 51 3.51 -11.13 1.35
CA ASP A 51 4.04 -9.86 0.83
C ASP A 51 4.74 -9.00 1.88
N ASN A 52 4.84 -9.48 3.11
CA ASN A 52 5.38 -8.71 4.23
C ASN A 52 6.85 -8.32 3.99
N ALA A 53 7.12 -7.03 4.09
CA ALA A 53 8.48 -6.50 3.98
C ALA A 53 9.44 -7.07 5.05
N SER A 54 8.94 -7.41 6.24
CA SER A 54 9.70 -8.09 7.29
C SER A 54 10.05 -9.54 6.95
N ALA A 55 9.32 -10.18 6.05
CA ALA A 55 9.58 -11.53 5.53
C ALA A 55 10.41 -11.52 4.24
N GLY A 56 11.05 -10.39 3.90
CA GLY A 56 11.87 -10.24 2.71
C GLY A 56 11.13 -9.74 1.47
N GLY A 57 9.85 -9.41 1.60
CA GLY A 57 9.07 -8.76 0.53
C GLY A 57 9.64 -7.39 0.16
N ILE A 58 9.24 -6.90 -1.01
CA ILE A 58 9.56 -5.55 -1.49
C ILE A 58 8.34 -4.65 -1.44
N TYR A 59 8.57 -3.35 -1.29
CA TYR A 59 7.53 -2.34 -1.35
C TYR A 59 7.92 -1.21 -2.31
N CYS A 60 6.96 -0.77 -3.12
CA CYS A 60 7.15 0.30 -4.10
C CYS A 60 6.12 1.40 -3.87
N GLY A 61 6.57 2.67 -3.93
CA GLY A 61 5.67 3.82 -3.86
C GLY A 61 4.73 3.86 -5.06
N VAL A 62 3.49 4.28 -4.81
CA VAL A 62 2.48 4.51 -5.85
C VAL A 62 2.24 6.01 -5.95
N ASN A 63 2.27 6.54 -7.17
CA ASN A 63 1.90 7.93 -7.44
C ASN A 63 0.38 8.10 -7.39
N MET A 64 -0.10 9.34 -7.26
CA MET A 64 -1.54 9.62 -7.17
C MET A 64 -2.34 9.19 -8.41
N ASP A 65 -1.69 9.01 -9.54
CA ASP A 65 -2.30 8.49 -10.76
C ASP A 65 -2.31 6.95 -10.84
N GLY A 66 -1.82 6.25 -9.81
CA GLY A 66 -1.72 4.79 -9.74
C GLY A 66 -0.46 4.19 -10.37
N SER A 67 0.39 4.98 -11.04
CA SER A 67 1.67 4.51 -11.57
C SER A 67 2.66 4.19 -10.44
N LEU A 68 3.46 3.14 -10.60
CA LEU A 68 4.50 2.83 -9.63
C LEU A 68 5.71 3.76 -9.80
N LYS A 69 6.38 4.04 -8.68
CA LYS A 69 7.69 4.69 -8.71
C LYS A 69 8.75 3.75 -9.28
N LYS A 70 9.86 4.31 -9.71
CA LYS A 70 10.96 3.57 -10.35
C LYS A 70 11.56 2.47 -9.48
N TYR A 71 11.59 2.66 -8.16
CA TYR A 71 12.30 1.77 -7.25
C TYR A 71 11.36 1.17 -6.20
N ALA A 72 11.45 -0.16 -6.03
CA ALA A 72 11.00 -0.84 -4.82
C ALA A 72 12.18 -1.07 -3.87
N TYR A 73 11.87 -1.33 -2.60
CA TYR A 73 12.85 -1.48 -1.54
C TYR A 73 12.56 -2.70 -0.68
N THR A 74 13.61 -3.34 -0.16
CA THR A 74 13.52 -4.28 0.96
C THR A 74 13.78 -3.57 2.28
N LEU A 75 13.34 -4.14 3.41
CA LEU A 75 13.67 -3.58 4.74
C LEU A 75 15.06 -4.00 5.21
N ALA A 76 15.38 -5.29 5.10
CA ALA A 76 16.66 -5.83 5.57
C ALA A 76 17.07 -7.06 4.74
N PRO A 77 18.25 -7.03 4.07
CA PRO A 77 19.08 -5.84 3.89
C PRO A 77 18.36 -4.78 3.02
N PHE A 78 18.66 -3.52 3.23
CA PHE A 78 18.08 -2.44 2.43
C PHE A 78 18.64 -2.44 1.01
N THR A 79 17.84 -2.86 0.03
CA THR A 79 18.22 -2.92 -1.39
C THR A 79 17.17 -2.24 -2.25
N LYS A 80 17.57 -1.81 -3.45
CA LYS A 80 16.70 -1.20 -4.47
C LYS A 80 16.50 -2.15 -5.62
N HIS A 81 15.26 -2.23 -6.10
CA HIS A 81 14.86 -3.04 -7.24
C HIS A 81 14.10 -2.18 -8.24
N THR A 82 14.33 -2.40 -9.54
CA THR A 82 13.58 -1.75 -10.64
C THR A 82 12.56 -2.69 -11.28
N HIS A 83 12.66 -3.99 -10.98
CA HIS A 83 11.78 -5.04 -11.47
C HIS A 83 11.32 -5.91 -10.30
N THR A 84 10.17 -6.54 -10.46
CA THR A 84 9.74 -7.65 -9.61
C THR A 84 10.52 -8.92 -9.95
N ASP A 85 10.44 -9.93 -9.10
CA ASP A 85 11.03 -11.25 -9.40
C ASP A 85 10.33 -11.95 -10.59
N SER A 86 9.11 -11.52 -10.96
CA SER A 86 8.38 -11.95 -12.16
C SER A 86 8.82 -11.20 -13.43
N GLY A 87 9.79 -10.27 -13.33
CA GLY A 87 10.33 -9.51 -14.45
C GLY A 87 9.51 -8.27 -14.86
N VAL A 88 8.51 -7.88 -14.08
CA VAL A 88 7.73 -6.66 -14.36
C VAL A 88 8.56 -5.44 -14.01
N GLU A 89 8.77 -4.54 -14.97
CA GLU A 89 9.42 -3.25 -14.76
C GLU A 89 8.47 -2.30 -14.03
N LEU A 90 8.86 -1.88 -12.82
CA LEU A 90 7.97 -1.14 -11.90
C LEU A 90 7.44 0.16 -12.49
N GLN A 91 8.32 0.97 -13.11
CA GLN A 91 7.92 2.28 -13.67
C GLN A 91 6.90 2.19 -14.82
N ASN A 92 6.75 1.03 -15.43
CA ASN A 92 5.80 0.77 -16.51
C ASN A 92 4.49 0.14 -16.02
N PHE A 93 4.39 -0.11 -14.71
CA PHE A 93 3.20 -0.71 -14.12
C PHE A 93 2.30 0.36 -13.50
N ARG A 94 1.00 0.18 -13.68
CA ARG A 94 -0.04 1.00 -13.05
C ARG A 94 -0.98 0.08 -12.27
N ILE A 95 -1.26 0.43 -11.03
CA ILE A 95 -2.24 -0.28 -10.20
C ILE A 95 -3.62 -0.13 -10.85
N PRO A 96 -4.31 -1.23 -11.16
CA PRO A 96 -5.66 -1.17 -11.71
C PRO A 96 -6.62 -0.53 -10.70
N GLN A 97 -7.60 0.21 -11.20
CA GLN A 97 -8.67 0.82 -10.40
C GLN A 97 -8.16 1.66 -9.19
N PHE A 98 -6.99 2.26 -9.27
CA PHE A 98 -6.34 2.93 -8.13
C PHE A 98 -7.23 4.01 -7.49
N ASP A 99 -7.95 4.79 -8.30
CA ASP A 99 -8.88 5.81 -7.80
C ASP A 99 -9.99 5.19 -6.94
N ARG A 100 -10.52 4.02 -7.34
CA ARG A 100 -11.53 3.28 -6.55
C ARG A 100 -10.94 2.78 -5.23
N LEU A 101 -9.68 2.33 -5.22
CA LEU A 101 -8.97 1.92 -3.99
C LEU A 101 -8.82 3.09 -3.02
N ILE A 102 -8.41 4.27 -3.52
CA ILE A 102 -8.31 5.51 -2.71
C ILE A 102 -9.67 5.89 -2.14
N CYS A 103 -10.72 5.96 -2.98
CA CYS A 103 -12.08 6.27 -2.54
C CYS A 103 -12.55 5.28 -1.47
N LYS A 104 -12.29 3.99 -1.65
CA LYS A 104 -12.66 2.95 -0.68
C LYS A 104 -11.95 3.12 0.66
N ALA A 105 -10.64 3.41 0.65
CA ALA A 105 -9.88 3.66 1.88
C ALA A 105 -10.40 4.88 2.65
N VAL A 106 -10.75 5.96 1.95
CA VAL A 106 -11.34 7.17 2.55
C VAL A 106 -12.73 6.88 3.11
N GLU A 107 -13.59 6.18 2.35
CA GLU A 107 -14.93 5.75 2.81
C GLU A 107 -14.83 4.91 4.10
N LEU A 108 -13.98 3.90 4.10
CA LEU A 108 -13.80 3.01 5.25
C LEU A 108 -13.33 3.76 6.50
N HIS A 109 -12.48 4.77 6.35
CA HIS A 109 -11.99 5.55 7.48
C HIS A 109 -13.10 6.35 8.19
N LEU A 110 -14.19 6.70 7.50
CA LEU A 110 -15.35 7.36 8.11
C LEU A 110 -15.99 6.52 9.23
N TYR A 111 -15.85 5.21 9.20
CA TYR A 111 -16.35 4.31 10.24
C TYR A 111 -15.45 4.22 11.48
N LEU A 112 -14.26 4.89 11.47
CA LEU A 112 -13.28 4.89 12.55
C LEU A 112 -12.99 6.31 13.08
N PRO A 113 -13.99 7.06 13.59
CA PRO A 113 -13.89 8.50 13.87
C PRO A 113 -12.85 8.85 14.96
N TYR A 114 -12.47 7.88 15.77
CA TYR A 114 -11.50 8.08 16.86
C TYR A 114 -10.06 7.73 16.48
N VAL A 115 -9.85 7.20 15.28
CA VAL A 115 -8.52 6.81 14.78
C VAL A 115 -8.05 7.89 13.80
N LYS A 116 -6.91 8.53 14.09
CA LYS A 116 -6.38 9.60 13.24
C LYS A 116 -5.64 9.10 12.01
N PHE A 117 -5.01 7.93 12.11
CA PHE A 117 -4.26 7.33 11.03
C PHE A 117 -4.69 5.88 10.84
N VAL A 118 -5.02 5.51 9.63
CA VAL A 118 -5.32 4.12 9.27
C VAL A 118 -4.54 3.73 8.03
N GLY A 119 -3.79 2.64 8.15
CA GLY A 119 -3.16 1.97 7.02
C GLY A 119 -4.05 0.83 6.54
N TRP A 120 -4.66 0.99 5.37
CA TRP A 120 -5.53 0.01 4.73
C TRP A 120 -4.73 -0.89 3.82
N ASP A 121 -4.75 -2.18 4.05
CA ASP A 121 -4.23 -3.17 3.11
C ASP A 121 -5.39 -3.66 2.24
N LEU A 122 -5.37 -3.27 1.00
CA LEU A 122 -6.38 -3.59 0.01
C LEU A 122 -5.77 -4.40 -1.14
N THR A 123 -6.59 -5.18 -1.80
CA THR A 123 -6.23 -5.84 -3.06
C THR A 123 -7.43 -5.87 -4.01
N ILE A 124 -7.20 -6.33 -5.23
CA ILE A 124 -8.25 -6.53 -6.25
C ILE A 124 -8.31 -8.03 -6.53
N ASP A 125 -9.48 -8.62 -6.39
CA ASP A 125 -9.71 -10.04 -6.61
C ASP A 125 -9.88 -10.41 -8.10
N GLU A 126 -10.08 -11.70 -8.37
CA GLU A 126 -10.27 -12.23 -9.73
C GLU A 126 -11.55 -11.76 -10.43
N ASN A 127 -12.48 -11.14 -9.69
CA ASN A 127 -13.73 -10.57 -10.19
C ASN A 127 -13.66 -9.04 -10.32
N ASP A 128 -12.47 -8.44 -10.21
CA ASP A 128 -12.23 -6.99 -10.20
C ASP A 128 -12.87 -6.25 -9.02
N GLU A 129 -13.15 -6.97 -7.91
CA GLU A 129 -13.68 -6.38 -6.70
C GLU A 129 -12.57 -6.02 -5.71
N ILE A 130 -12.77 -4.91 -4.97
CA ILE A 130 -11.83 -4.46 -3.94
C ILE A 130 -12.04 -5.28 -2.67
N VAL A 131 -11.00 -5.96 -2.22
CA VAL A 131 -10.99 -6.75 -1.00
C VAL A 131 -10.16 -6.07 0.07
N ILE A 132 -10.74 -5.95 1.27
CA ILE A 132 -10.05 -5.45 2.45
C ILE A 132 -9.33 -6.62 3.11
N VAL A 133 -8.00 -6.53 3.19
CA VAL A 133 -7.18 -7.56 3.82
C VAL A 133 -6.97 -7.24 5.30
N GLU A 134 -6.61 -6.00 5.61
CA GLU A 134 -6.29 -5.57 6.97
C GLU A 134 -6.46 -4.06 7.14
N ALA A 135 -6.76 -3.64 8.38
CA ALA A 135 -6.74 -2.25 8.81
C ALA A 135 -5.76 -2.08 9.98
N ASN A 136 -4.80 -1.19 9.84
CA ASN A 136 -3.74 -0.93 10.82
C ASN A 136 -3.88 0.49 11.39
N ALA A 137 -4.24 0.60 12.67
CA ALA A 137 -4.37 1.88 13.38
C ALA A 137 -3.01 2.42 13.83
N SER A 138 -2.04 2.50 12.91
CA SER A 138 -0.71 3.02 13.18
C SER A 138 -0.14 3.76 11.98
N CYS A 139 0.69 4.78 12.24
CA CYS A 139 1.42 5.48 11.18
C CYS A 139 2.78 4.80 10.96
N PRO A 140 2.96 4.00 9.92
CA PRO A 140 4.23 3.34 9.66
C PRO A 140 5.21 4.33 9.02
N GLY A 141 6.26 4.70 9.75
CA GLY A 141 7.41 5.43 9.19
C GLY A 141 8.26 4.59 8.22
N LEU A 142 7.93 3.31 8.06
CA LEU A 142 8.73 2.32 7.34
C LEU A 142 8.85 2.57 5.83
N PHE A 143 7.86 3.22 5.21
CA PHE A 143 7.77 3.32 3.75
C PHE A 143 8.33 4.61 3.16
N GLN A 144 8.92 5.49 3.98
CA GLN A 144 9.42 6.79 3.52
C GLN A 144 10.49 6.70 2.42
N ALA A 145 11.26 5.61 2.39
CA ALA A 145 12.21 5.38 1.30
C ALA A 145 11.53 5.31 -0.08
N ALA A 146 10.31 4.77 -0.13
CA ALA A 146 9.53 4.62 -1.35
C ALA A 146 8.58 5.81 -1.59
N THR A 147 8.03 6.41 -0.52
CA THR A 147 6.98 7.44 -0.64
C THR A 147 7.52 8.86 -0.58
N GLY A 148 8.64 9.09 0.10
CA GLY A 148 9.09 10.40 0.54
C GLY A 148 8.54 10.71 1.95
N PRO A 149 8.49 11.98 2.39
CA PRO A 149 7.99 12.38 3.70
C PRO A 149 6.59 11.83 3.97
N GLY A 150 6.44 11.05 5.07
CA GLY A 150 5.22 10.29 5.33
C GLY A 150 3.96 11.12 5.59
N PHE A 151 4.13 12.36 6.06
CA PHE A 151 3.00 13.26 6.33
C PHE A 151 2.78 14.29 5.21
N GLY A 152 3.73 14.47 4.29
CA GLY A 152 3.64 15.41 3.18
C GLY A 152 3.24 16.82 3.65
N ASP A 153 2.25 17.40 2.99
CA ASP A 153 1.75 18.75 3.29
C ASP A 153 1.02 18.86 4.63
N TYR A 154 0.67 17.74 5.26
CA TYR A 154 0.00 17.70 6.57
C TYR A 154 0.95 17.67 7.75
N THR A 155 2.27 17.74 7.51
CA THR A 155 3.30 17.64 8.56
C THR A 155 3.09 18.67 9.69
N GLU A 156 2.85 19.93 9.36
CA GLU A 156 2.65 20.99 10.37
C GLU A 156 1.37 20.78 11.19
N GLU A 157 0.26 20.41 10.54
CA GLU A 157 -1.00 20.12 11.22
C GLU A 157 -0.84 18.95 12.19
N ILE A 158 -0.20 17.86 11.74
CA ILE A 158 0.03 16.67 12.55
C ILE A 158 0.91 16.99 13.76
N LEU A 159 2.01 17.72 13.57
CA LEU A 159 2.91 18.08 14.66
C LEU A 159 2.27 19.04 15.69
N LYS A 160 1.37 19.93 15.26
CA LYS A 160 0.60 20.79 16.20
C LYS A 160 -0.30 19.98 17.11
N ARG A 161 -0.84 18.85 16.63
CA ARG A 161 -1.75 17.97 17.40
C ARG A 161 -1.01 17.02 18.35
N CYS A 162 0.29 16.86 18.19
CA CYS A 162 1.14 16.04 19.08
C CYS A 162 1.66 16.82 20.31
N LYS A 163 1.36 18.10 20.40
CA LYS A 163 1.69 18.96 21.56
C LYS A 163 0.53 19.03 22.55
#